data_7af6b8e6d58c515ec60217251196a7ee
#
_entry.id   7af6b8e6d58c515ec60217251196a7ee
#
_cell.length_a   1.000
_cell.length_b   1.000
_cell.length_c   1.000
_cell.angle_alpha   90.00
_cell.angle_beta   90.00
_cell.angle_gamma   90.00
#
_symmetry.space_group_name_H-M   'P 1'
#
loop_
_entity.id
_entity.type
_entity.pdbx_description
1 polymer ?
#
loop_
_entity_poly.entity_id
_entity_poly.type
_entity_poly.pdbx_seq_one_letter_code
_entity_poly.pdbx_strand_id
1 'polypeptide(L)'
;NSWYSEAKNYADGLVILPDENGFYEPGTERFNKKFNEITSATSNSKGEKLGSRFFDKSALYHVQGEYKFNDNFAYYTVGGNGRYYTPNSNGTIFYDTAGIKITTYEYGVYGGLEKKLFKDKFTFNAAVRADKNKNFDLLISPAASVVWNPSPNNYFRFSFSSAIRNPTLTDQYLNLNVGPATLVGNLYGADSVITVESFIDHLTDLSNKVEYFNIDPIKPEKVKSFELGARTTLFEKIYVDAGYFYSIYNDFIGYNIGIKSEFDPVTSLPNFVNVYRYAANST
;
A
#
# COMPACT_ATOMS: atom_id res chain seq x y z
N ASN A 1 11.35 -17.06 -16.60
CA ASN A 1 10.96 -17.75 -17.86
C ASN A 1 11.51 -19.16 -18.00
N SER A 2 12.58 -19.57 -17.30
CA SER A 2 13.16 -20.92 -17.41
C SER A 2 12.20 -22.03 -16.93
N TRP A 3 11.57 -21.86 -15.78
CA TRP A 3 10.66 -22.88 -15.24
C TRP A 3 9.41 -23.11 -16.12
N TYR A 4 8.90 -22.05 -16.79
CA TYR A 4 7.78 -22.19 -17.71
C TYR A 4 8.17 -23.00 -18.95
N SER A 5 9.35 -22.72 -19.52
CA SER A 5 9.88 -23.50 -20.64
C SER A 5 10.15 -24.94 -20.24
N GLU A 6 10.66 -25.14 -19.05
CA GLU A 6 10.93 -26.44 -18.46
C GLU A 6 9.64 -27.21 -18.21
N ALA A 7 8.65 -26.61 -17.56
CA ALA A 7 7.33 -27.18 -17.34
C ALA A 7 6.61 -27.51 -18.68
N LYS A 8 6.74 -26.61 -19.67
CA LYS A 8 6.21 -26.85 -21.01
C LYS A 8 6.88 -28.05 -21.70
N ASN A 9 8.20 -28.15 -21.62
CA ASN A 9 8.94 -29.28 -22.20
C ASN A 9 8.53 -30.61 -21.56
N TYR A 10 8.27 -30.64 -20.26
CA TYR A 10 7.71 -31.82 -19.58
C TYR A 10 6.29 -32.11 -20.03
N ALA A 11 5.44 -31.12 -20.16
CA ALA A 11 4.06 -31.29 -20.63
C ALA A 11 4.00 -31.78 -22.07
N ASP A 12 4.93 -31.32 -22.92
CA ASP A 12 5.05 -31.74 -24.32
C ASP A 12 5.75 -33.11 -24.49
N GLY A 13 6.22 -33.74 -23.41
CA GLY A 13 6.93 -35.02 -23.45
C GLY A 13 8.32 -34.94 -24.06
N LEU A 14 8.88 -33.73 -24.22
CA LEU A 14 10.21 -33.49 -24.80
C LEU A 14 11.35 -33.81 -23.83
N VAL A 15 11.06 -33.83 -22.53
CA VAL A 15 12.00 -34.19 -21.48
C VAL A 15 11.38 -35.29 -20.62
N ILE A 16 12.05 -36.41 -20.54
CA ILE A 16 11.72 -37.49 -19.61
C ILE A 16 12.63 -37.27 -18.39
N LEU A 17 12.07 -37.04 -17.23
CA LEU A 17 12.85 -36.97 -16.00
C LEU A 17 13.54 -38.30 -15.75
N PRO A 18 14.85 -38.29 -15.50
CA PRO A 18 15.62 -39.53 -15.31
C PRO A 18 15.35 -40.20 -13.96
N ASP A 19 14.56 -39.59 -13.09
CA ASP A 19 14.18 -40.13 -11.81
C ASP A 19 12.82 -40.82 -11.86
N GLU A 20 12.53 -41.60 -10.84
CA GLU A 20 11.26 -42.32 -10.67
C GLU A 20 10.02 -41.44 -10.70
N ASN A 21 10.22 -40.13 -10.90
CA ASN A 21 9.22 -39.14 -10.67
C ASN A 21 8.46 -38.67 -11.90
N GLY A 22 8.77 -38.93 -13.10
CA GLY A 22 7.99 -38.63 -14.32
C GLY A 22 6.89 -37.56 -14.17
N PHE A 23 6.21 -37.22 -15.20
CA PHE A 23 5.11 -36.22 -15.16
C PHE A 23 4.01 -36.62 -14.15
N TYR A 24 3.55 -35.62 -13.35
CA TYR A 24 2.41 -35.78 -12.46
C TYR A 24 1.11 -35.56 -13.21
N GLU A 25 0.52 -36.64 -13.73
CA GLU A 25 -0.71 -36.54 -14.49
C GLU A 25 -1.88 -36.15 -13.60
N PRO A 26 -2.60 -35.04 -13.93
CA PRO A 26 -3.75 -34.57 -13.13
C PRO A 26 -4.81 -35.66 -12.94
N GLY A 27 -5.29 -35.80 -11.71
CA GLY A 27 -6.29 -36.80 -11.36
C GLY A 27 -5.73 -38.15 -10.89
N THR A 28 -4.44 -38.42 -11.08
CA THR A 28 -3.80 -39.60 -10.52
C THR A 28 -3.55 -39.49 -9.01
N GLU A 29 -3.44 -40.61 -8.32
CA GLU A 29 -3.13 -40.63 -6.88
C GLU A 29 -1.79 -39.92 -6.58
N ARG A 30 -0.80 -40.13 -7.44
CA ARG A 30 0.52 -39.50 -7.37
C ARG A 30 0.43 -37.98 -7.49
N PHE A 31 -0.34 -37.46 -8.46
CA PHE A 31 -0.61 -36.04 -8.62
C PHE A 31 -1.30 -35.49 -7.38
N ASN A 32 -2.38 -36.12 -6.92
CA ASN A 32 -3.16 -35.66 -5.78
C ASN A 32 -2.32 -35.63 -4.48
N LYS A 33 -1.46 -36.63 -4.28
CA LYS A 33 -0.53 -36.67 -3.15
C LYS A 33 0.45 -35.50 -3.22
N LYS A 34 1.08 -35.27 -4.37
CA LYS A 34 2.05 -34.15 -4.52
C LYS A 34 1.38 -32.78 -4.46
N PHE A 35 0.23 -32.65 -5.07
CA PHE A 35 -0.59 -31.45 -5.00
C PHE A 35 -0.96 -31.10 -3.56
N ASN A 36 -1.43 -32.09 -2.79
CA ASN A 36 -1.78 -31.91 -1.38
C ASN A 36 -0.53 -31.59 -0.53
N GLU A 37 0.62 -32.22 -0.81
CA GLU A 37 1.88 -31.91 -0.13
C GLU A 37 2.26 -30.43 -0.31
N ILE A 38 2.22 -29.92 -1.55
CA ILE A 38 2.58 -28.54 -1.88
C ILE A 38 1.56 -27.55 -1.32
N THR A 39 0.26 -27.83 -1.50
CA THR A 39 -0.80 -26.89 -1.13
C THR A 39 -1.10 -26.87 0.36
N SER A 40 -0.76 -27.90 1.10
CA SER A 40 -0.90 -27.93 2.57
C SER A 40 0.32 -27.40 3.32
N ALA A 41 1.49 -27.42 2.71
CA ALA A 41 2.69 -26.88 3.31
C ALA A 41 2.64 -25.35 3.29
N THR A 42 3.00 -24.69 4.40
CA THR A 42 3.03 -23.23 4.50
C THR A 42 4.27 -22.67 3.81
N SER A 43 4.08 -21.54 3.12
CA SER A 43 5.17 -20.67 2.72
C SER A 43 5.86 -20.14 3.98
N ASN A 44 7.18 -20.07 4.02
CA ASN A 44 7.91 -19.37 5.05
C ASN A 44 9.03 -18.51 4.46
N SER A 45 9.38 -17.44 5.17
CA SER A 45 10.42 -16.50 4.74
C SER A 45 11.85 -17.01 4.91
N LYS A 46 12.06 -18.22 5.46
CA LYS A 46 13.38 -18.75 5.78
C LYS A 46 14.01 -19.62 4.69
N GLY A 47 13.38 -19.74 3.51
CA GLY A 47 13.93 -20.50 2.38
C GLY A 47 13.89 -22.01 2.55
N GLU A 48 13.25 -22.54 3.58
CA GLU A 48 13.00 -23.96 3.74
C GLU A 48 11.91 -24.40 2.77
N LYS A 49 11.84 -25.69 2.48
CA LYS A 49 10.97 -26.34 1.52
C LYS A 49 9.56 -25.73 1.51
N LEU A 50 9.28 -24.97 0.47
CA LEU A 50 8.15 -24.06 0.43
C LEU A 50 6.91 -24.77 -0.09
N GLY A 51 5.85 -24.72 0.71
CA GLY A 51 4.50 -24.90 0.21
C GLY A 51 3.94 -23.58 -0.31
N SER A 52 2.77 -23.66 -0.89
CA SER A 52 2.07 -22.48 -1.44
C SER A 52 1.03 -21.90 -0.48
N ARG A 53 0.84 -22.48 0.69
CA ARG A 53 -0.19 -22.07 1.63
C ARG A 53 0.26 -20.85 2.46
N PHE A 54 -0.52 -19.79 2.37
CA PHE A 54 -0.44 -18.69 3.32
C PHE A 54 -1.29 -18.98 4.56
N PHE A 55 -0.77 -18.60 5.72
CA PHE A 55 -1.50 -18.63 6.96
C PHE A 55 -2.05 -17.24 7.26
N ASP A 56 -3.31 -17.15 7.64
CA ASP A 56 -3.91 -15.90 8.09
C ASP A 56 -4.94 -16.16 9.20
N LYS A 57 -4.65 -15.57 10.36
CA LYS A 57 -5.57 -15.45 11.51
C LYS A 57 -5.64 -14.00 11.98
N SER A 58 -5.57 -13.08 11.07
CA SER A 58 -5.63 -11.65 11.36
C SER A 58 -7.02 -11.24 11.84
N ALA A 59 -7.08 -10.23 12.70
CA ALA A 59 -8.33 -9.64 13.13
C ALA A 59 -8.28 -8.11 13.07
N LEU A 60 -9.42 -7.51 12.74
CA LEU A 60 -9.69 -6.09 12.78
C LEU A 60 -10.89 -5.82 13.69
N TYR A 61 -10.69 -4.95 14.66
CA TYR A 61 -11.75 -4.41 15.50
C TYR A 61 -11.97 -2.96 15.11
N HIS A 62 -13.23 -2.57 14.87
CA HIS A 62 -13.57 -1.22 14.46
C HIS A 62 -14.77 -0.71 15.25
N VAL A 63 -14.68 0.53 15.71
CA VAL A 63 -15.75 1.29 16.33
C VAL A 63 -15.84 2.66 15.69
N GLN A 64 -17.05 3.16 15.47
CA GLN A 64 -17.31 4.49 14.93
C GLN A 64 -18.57 5.06 15.55
N GLY A 65 -18.56 6.37 15.81
CA GLY A 65 -19.73 7.12 16.27
C GLY A 65 -19.73 8.51 15.64
N GLU A 66 -20.93 8.99 15.32
CA GLU A 66 -21.16 10.33 14.81
C GLU A 66 -22.43 10.90 15.45
N TYR A 67 -22.39 12.19 15.80
CA TYR A 67 -23.52 12.94 16.31
C TYR A 67 -23.70 14.22 15.51
N LYS A 68 -24.94 14.48 15.08
CA LYS A 68 -25.34 15.68 14.35
C LYS A 68 -26.32 16.49 15.17
N PHE A 69 -26.11 17.77 15.26
CA PHE A 69 -27.00 18.70 15.93
C PHE A 69 -27.00 20.04 15.21
N ASN A 70 -27.98 20.84 15.50
CA ASN A 70 -28.10 22.18 14.94
C ASN A 70 -28.55 23.16 16.00
N ASP A 71 -28.19 24.39 15.81
CA ASP A 71 -28.70 25.55 16.54
C ASP A 71 -29.16 26.64 15.55
N ASN A 72 -29.45 27.83 16.07
CA ASN A 72 -29.84 28.98 15.24
C ASN A 72 -28.68 29.49 14.35
N PHE A 73 -27.44 29.09 14.63
CA PHE A 73 -26.27 29.56 13.90
C PHE A 73 -25.88 28.65 12.76
N ALA A 74 -25.80 27.32 12.98
CA ALA A 74 -25.30 26.36 12.01
C ALA A 74 -25.76 24.92 12.31
N TYR A 75 -25.47 24.00 11.36
CA TYR A 75 -25.51 22.56 11.56
C TYR A 75 -24.10 22.08 11.90
N TYR A 76 -24.00 21.22 12.91
CA TYR A 76 -22.75 20.70 13.40
C TYR A 76 -22.71 19.18 13.28
N THR A 77 -21.56 18.67 12.98
CA THR A 77 -21.26 17.23 13.00
C THR A 77 -20.02 17.02 13.84
N VAL A 78 -20.06 16.10 14.80
CA VAL A 78 -18.91 15.66 15.56
C VAL A 78 -18.85 14.13 15.53
N GLY A 79 -17.68 13.58 15.41
CA GLY A 79 -17.55 12.13 15.37
C GLY A 79 -16.14 11.65 15.59
N GLY A 80 -16.02 10.33 15.67
CA GLY A 80 -14.73 9.67 15.82
C GLY A 80 -14.81 8.20 15.48
N ASN A 81 -13.67 7.63 15.25
CA ASN A 81 -13.52 6.20 15.00
C ASN A 81 -12.24 5.67 15.64
N GLY A 82 -12.24 4.38 15.92
CA GLY A 82 -11.07 3.65 16.35
C GLY A 82 -10.96 2.32 15.65
N ARG A 83 -9.74 1.92 15.33
CA ARG A 83 -9.42 0.63 14.72
C ARG A 83 -8.26 0.00 15.46
N TYR A 84 -8.33 -1.29 15.65
CA TYR A 84 -7.25 -2.09 16.20
C TYR A 84 -7.02 -3.31 15.32
N TYR A 85 -5.78 -3.47 14.87
CA TYR A 85 -5.38 -4.53 13.95
C TYR A 85 -4.45 -5.49 14.67
N THR A 86 -4.70 -6.78 14.49
CA THR A 86 -3.84 -7.86 14.96
C THR A 86 -3.54 -8.80 13.80
N PRO A 87 -2.66 -8.42 12.86
CA PRO A 87 -2.23 -9.32 11.82
C PRO A 87 -1.54 -10.54 12.42
N ASN A 88 -1.81 -11.71 11.86
CA ASN A 88 -1.18 -12.96 12.25
C ASN A 88 -1.03 -13.87 11.04
N SER A 89 0.13 -13.83 10.43
CA SER A 89 0.47 -14.64 9.26
C SER A 89 1.41 -15.81 9.60
N ASN A 90 1.86 -15.91 10.83
CA ASN A 90 2.87 -16.89 11.27
C ASN A 90 4.11 -16.89 10.34
N GLY A 91 4.53 -15.72 9.92
CA GLY A 91 5.69 -15.50 9.04
C GLY A 91 5.47 -15.80 7.58
N THR A 92 4.25 -16.10 7.13
CA THR A 92 4.00 -16.38 5.71
C THR A 92 3.80 -15.11 4.87
N ILE A 93 3.45 -13.99 5.51
CA ILE A 93 3.20 -12.71 4.84
C ILE A 93 3.98 -11.58 5.53
N PHE A 94 3.90 -11.52 6.87
CA PHE A 94 4.53 -10.49 7.69
C PHE A 94 5.70 -11.05 8.48
N TYR A 95 6.55 -10.15 8.98
CA TYR A 95 7.63 -10.54 9.90
C TYR A 95 7.08 -10.78 11.32
N ASP A 96 6.22 -11.79 11.44
CA ASP A 96 5.54 -12.19 12.70
C ASP A 96 5.85 -13.64 13.11
N THR A 97 7.07 -14.10 12.83
CA THR A 97 7.59 -15.40 13.24
C THR A 97 8.09 -15.41 14.68
N ALA A 98 8.24 -16.59 15.25
CA ALA A 98 8.94 -16.83 16.53
C ALA A 98 8.42 -15.99 17.70
N GLY A 99 7.09 -15.81 17.78
CA GLY A 99 6.46 -15.10 18.89
C GLY A 99 6.41 -13.58 18.76
N ILE A 100 6.92 -13.03 17.65
CA ILE A 100 6.76 -11.60 17.33
C ILE A 100 5.29 -11.32 17.03
N LYS A 101 4.69 -10.42 17.81
CA LYS A 101 3.31 -9.97 17.60
C LYS A 101 3.29 -8.58 16.98
N ILE A 102 2.76 -8.48 15.78
CA ILE A 102 2.46 -7.20 15.16
C ILE A 102 1.07 -6.75 15.65
N THR A 103 1.01 -5.53 16.17
CA THR A 103 -0.26 -4.88 16.49
C THR A 103 -0.18 -3.43 16.07
N THR A 104 -1.26 -2.90 15.55
CA THR A 104 -1.38 -1.47 15.31
C THR A 104 -2.76 -0.97 15.66
N TYR A 105 -2.85 0.29 16.02
CA TYR A 105 -4.11 0.99 16.26
C TYR A 105 -4.10 2.32 15.54
N GLU A 106 -5.26 2.74 15.18
CA GLU A 106 -5.49 4.09 14.68
C GLU A 106 -6.82 4.63 15.22
N TYR A 107 -6.85 5.90 15.52
CA TYR A 107 -8.06 6.59 15.91
C TYR A 107 -8.09 7.98 15.31
N GLY A 108 -9.29 8.46 15.06
CA GLY A 108 -9.51 9.79 14.54
C GLY A 108 -10.74 10.42 15.15
N VAL A 109 -10.67 11.74 15.33
CA VAL A 109 -11.79 12.56 15.73
C VAL A 109 -11.98 13.68 14.70
N TYR A 110 -13.21 14.06 14.48
CA TYR A 110 -13.52 15.12 13.52
C TYR A 110 -14.69 15.99 13.98
N GLY A 111 -14.67 17.22 13.51
CA GLY A 111 -15.75 18.15 13.65
C GLY A 111 -15.97 18.90 12.35
N GLY A 112 -17.23 19.22 12.09
CA GLY A 112 -17.62 19.99 10.93
C GLY A 112 -18.81 20.88 11.22
N LEU A 113 -18.94 21.92 10.42
CA LEU A 113 -20.09 22.81 10.44
C LEU A 113 -20.57 23.11 9.01
N GLU A 114 -21.88 23.26 8.87
CA GLU A 114 -22.52 23.79 7.68
C GLU A 114 -23.34 24.99 8.04
N LYS A 115 -23.17 26.09 7.31
CA LYS A 115 -23.94 27.32 7.50
C LYS A 115 -24.50 27.82 6.18
N LYS A 116 -25.82 28.07 6.17
CA LYS A 116 -26.52 28.69 5.05
C LYS A 116 -26.72 30.17 5.32
N LEU A 117 -26.46 31.01 4.33
CA LEU A 117 -26.55 32.46 4.40
C LEU A 117 -27.33 33.02 3.22
N PHE A 118 -27.86 34.24 3.39
CA PHE A 118 -28.54 35.01 2.37
C PHE A 118 -29.72 34.25 1.72
N LYS A 119 -30.62 33.69 2.55
CA LYS A 119 -31.76 32.87 2.10
C LYS A 119 -31.30 31.67 1.28
N ASP A 120 -30.34 30.94 1.79
CA ASP A 120 -29.73 29.73 1.24
C ASP A 120 -28.99 29.92 -0.10
N LYS A 121 -28.72 31.19 -0.48
CA LYS A 121 -27.89 31.45 -1.69
C LYS A 121 -26.43 31.05 -1.52
N PHE A 122 -25.93 31.02 -0.29
CA PHE A 122 -24.59 30.55 0.01
C PHE A 122 -24.65 29.45 1.05
N THR A 123 -23.96 28.37 0.80
CA THR A 123 -23.72 27.29 1.77
C THR A 123 -22.22 27.20 2.02
N PHE A 124 -21.81 27.40 3.27
CA PHE A 124 -20.44 27.26 3.74
C PHE A 124 -20.32 25.96 4.52
N ASN A 125 -19.32 25.15 4.17
CA ASN A 125 -18.95 23.96 4.93
C ASN A 125 -17.50 24.11 5.37
N ALA A 126 -17.22 23.75 6.61
CA ALA A 126 -15.86 23.63 7.13
C ALA A 126 -15.79 22.38 8.01
N ALA A 127 -14.69 21.66 7.90
CA ALA A 127 -14.43 20.48 8.71
C ALA A 127 -12.95 20.36 9.02
N VAL A 128 -12.65 19.74 10.13
CA VAL A 128 -11.30 19.36 10.52
C VAL A 128 -11.33 17.96 11.09
N ARG A 129 -10.35 17.17 10.72
CA ARG A 129 -10.13 15.83 11.25
C ARG A 129 -8.71 15.71 11.77
N ALA A 130 -8.56 15.08 12.92
CA ALA A 130 -7.29 14.72 13.52
C ALA A 130 -7.19 13.20 13.63
N ASP A 131 -6.15 12.63 13.05
CA ASP A 131 -5.90 11.19 13.01
C ASP A 131 -4.56 10.85 13.67
N LYS A 132 -4.55 9.83 14.50
CA LYS A 132 -3.35 9.26 15.11
C LYS A 132 -3.28 7.77 14.82
N ASN A 133 -2.15 7.35 14.28
CA ASN A 133 -1.77 5.94 14.14
C ASN A 133 -0.66 5.62 15.14
N LYS A 134 -0.53 4.35 15.50
CA LYS A 134 0.53 3.87 16.42
C LYS A 134 1.93 4.30 15.97
N ASN A 135 2.21 4.19 14.69
CA ASN A 135 3.55 4.32 14.11
C ASN A 135 3.83 5.71 13.51
N PHE A 136 2.79 6.55 13.37
CA PHE A 136 2.91 7.85 12.73
C PHE A 136 2.41 8.96 13.65
N ASP A 137 2.91 10.17 13.45
CA ASP A 137 2.51 11.34 14.24
C ASP A 137 1.05 11.72 14.04
N LEU A 138 0.56 12.59 14.91
CA LEU A 138 -0.76 13.18 14.79
C LEU A 138 -0.82 14.00 13.49
N LEU A 139 -1.83 13.72 12.68
CA LEU A 139 -2.04 14.36 11.39
C LEU A 139 -3.39 15.07 11.39
N ILE A 140 -3.42 16.28 10.82
CA ILE A 140 -4.62 17.12 10.76
C ILE A 140 -5.00 17.37 9.31
N SER A 141 -6.27 17.12 9.00
CA SER A 141 -6.85 17.24 7.66
C SER A 141 -8.00 18.25 7.69
N PRO A 142 -7.77 19.51 7.33
CA PRO A 142 -8.81 20.52 7.17
C PRO A 142 -9.48 20.37 5.79
N ALA A 143 -10.77 20.74 5.74
CA ALA A 143 -11.53 20.90 4.52
C ALA A 143 -12.50 22.07 4.64
N ALA A 144 -12.73 22.77 3.55
CA ALA A 144 -13.72 23.84 3.48
C ALA A 144 -14.33 23.93 2.09
N SER A 145 -15.59 24.29 2.00
CA SER A 145 -16.23 24.57 0.71
C SER A 145 -17.25 25.69 0.81
N VAL A 146 -17.43 26.36 -0.32
CA VAL A 146 -18.46 27.38 -0.53
C VAL A 146 -19.26 26.99 -1.77
N VAL A 147 -20.57 26.92 -1.60
CA VAL A 147 -21.49 26.74 -2.72
C VAL A 147 -22.32 28.01 -2.86
N TRP A 148 -22.34 28.59 -4.04
CA TRP A 148 -23.14 29.74 -4.39
C TRP A 148 -24.27 29.34 -5.35
N ASN A 149 -25.51 29.58 -4.94
CA ASN A 149 -26.72 29.29 -5.67
C ASN A 149 -27.42 30.60 -6.06
N PRO A 150 -26.99 31.28 -7.14
CA PRO A 150 -27.61 32.56 -7.53
C PRO A 150 -29.07 32.39 -7.94
N SER A 151 -29.46 31.23 -8.48
CA SER A 151 -30.81 30.88 -8.85
C SER A 151 -31.04 29.35 -8.75
N PRO A 152 -32.28 28.84 -8.82
CA PRO A 152 -32.56 27.42 -8.56
C PRO A 152 -31.83 26.41 -9.40
N ASN A 153 -31.37 26.77 -10.59
CA ASN A 153 -30.70 25.88 -11.53
C ASN A 153 -29.22 26.18 -11.74
N ASN A 154 -28.65 27.07 -10.93
CA ASN A 154 -27.27 27.50 -11.07
C ASN A 154 -26.51 27.30 -9.76
N TYR A 155 -25.42 26.54 -9.81
CA TYR A 155 -24.57 26.22 -8.68
C TYR A 155 -23.12 26.46 -9.05
N PHE A 156 -22.41 27.21 -8.22
CA PHE A 156 -20.98 27.36 -8.32
C PHE A 156 -20.35 26.89 -7.03
N ARG A 157 -19.37 26.03 -7.11
CA ARG A 157 -18.67 25.48 -5.97
C ARG A 157 -17.19 25.76 -6.02
N PHE A 158 -16.65 26.20 -4.90
CA PHE A 158 -15.23 26.16 -4.62
C PHE A 158 -15.02 25.26 -3.39
N SER A 159 -14.05 24.35 -3.46
CA SER A 159 -13.67 23.56 -2.31
C SER A 159 -12.15 23.40 -2.19
N PHE A 160 -11.73 23.34 -0.96
CA PHE A 160 -10.41 22.91 -0.54
C PHE A 160 -10.56 21.72 0.38
N SER A 161 -9.75 20.69 0.17
CA SER A 161 -9.66 19.56 1.07
C SER A 161 -8.24 19.07 1.21
N SER A 162 -7.89 18.61 2.40
CA SER A 162 -6.70 17.80 2.59
C SER A 162 -7.07 16.41 3.08
N ALA A 163 -6.31 15.43 2.65
CA ALA A 163 -6.48 14.05 3.07
C ALA A 163 -5.12 13.39 3.32
N ILE A 164 -5.16 12.34 4.11
CA ILE A 164 -3.99 11.59 4.53
C ILE A 164 -4.28 10.12 4.33
N ARG A 165 -3.31 9.40 3.79
CA ARG A 165 -3.33 7.94 3.71
C ARG A 165 -2.17 7.37 4.51
N ASN A 166 -2.48 6.71 5.61
CA ASN A 166 -1.47 5.95 6.35
C ASN A 166 -0.97 4.77 5.50
N PRO A 167 0.33 4.45 5.57
CA PRO A 167 0.85 3.22 4.98
C PRO A 167 0.06 2.01 5.48
N THR A 168 -0.24 1.09 4.59
CA THR A 168 -0.94 -0.15 4.92
C THR A 168 -0.07 -1.06 5.80
N LEU A 169 -0.65 -2.12 6.35
CA LEU A 169 0.13 -3.12 7.09
C LEU A 169 1.20 -3.78 6.20
N THR A 170 0.93 -3.92 4.90
CA THR A 170 1.92 -4.43 3.93
C THR A 170 3.04 -3.44 3.69
N ASP A 171 2.74 -2.15 3.58
CA ASP A 171 3.78 -1.12 3.42
C ASP A 171 4.69 -1.03 4.67
N GLN A 172 4.17 -1.41 5.83
CA GLN A 172 4.89 -1.34 7.10
C GLN A 172 5.64 -2.62 7.46
N TYR A 173 5.02 -3.80 7.29
CA TYR A 173 5.47 -5.06 7.91
C TYR A 173 5.60 -6.25 6.95
N LEU A 174 5.40 -6.06 5.65
CA LEU A 174 5.52 -7.14 4.67
C LEU A 174 6.91 -7.80 4.74
N ASN A 175 6.94 -9.10 4.64
CA ASN A 175 8.17 -9.88 4.43
C ASN A 175 7.81 -11.14 3.64
N LEU A 176 7.75 -11.00 2.34
CA LEU A 176 7.23 -12.03 1.45
C LEU A 176 8.23 -12.32 0.34
N ASN A 177 8.81 -13.51 0.37
CA ASN A 177 9.64 -14.00 -0.74
C ASN A 177 8.72 -14.51 -1.87
N VAL A 178 8.86 -13.93 -3.06
CA VAL A 178 8.10 -14.31 -4.26
C VAL A 178 8.97 -15.01 -5.31
N GLY A 179 10.14 -15.51 -4.91
CA GLY A 179 11.13 -16.17 -5.76
C GLY A 179 12.18 -15.19 -6.28
N PRO A 180 11.89 -14.39 -7.32
CA PRO A 180 12.88 -13.45 -7.88
C PRO A 180 13.29 -12.31 -6.92
N ALA A 181 12.44 -11.98 -5.94
CA ALA A 181 12.68 -10.91 -4.99
C ALA A 181 11.94 -11.18 -3.67
N THR A 182 12.37 -10.49 -2.62
CA THR A 182 11.63 -10.40 -1.36
C THR A 182 10.95 -9.04 -1.30
N LEU A 183 9.63 -9.03 -1.11
CA LEU A 183 8.83 -7.83 -0.89
C LEU A 183 8.91 -7.48 0.60
N VAL A 184 9.31 -6.26 0.91
CA VAL A 184 9.57 -5.84 2.29
C VAL A 184 8.82 -4.56 2.61
N GLY A 185 8.11 -4.57 3.75
CA GLY A 185 7.59 -3.36 4.37
C GLY A 185 8.74 -2.54 4.96
N ASN A 186 8.53 -1.23 5.08
CA ASN A 186 9.62 -0.31 5.38
C ASN A 186 9.28 0.65 6.52
N LEU A 187 8.86 0.12 7.66
CA LEU A 187 8.55 0.96 8.83
C LEU A 187 9.79 1.67 9.41
N TYR A 188 10.96 1.04 9.32
CA TYR A 188 12.18 1.50 10.01
C TYR A 188 13.29 2.00 9.09
N GLY A 189 13.07 2.00 7.78
CA GLY A 189 14.10 2.29 6.80
C GLY A 189 14.97 1.09 6.45
N ALA A 190 15.80 1.25 5.45
CA ALA A 190 16.81 0.28 5.07
C ALA A 190 18.09 0.99 4.66
N ASP A 191 19.20 0.60 5.28
CA ASP A 191 20.51 1.16 5.00
C ASP A 191 21.34 0.25 4.10
N SER A 192 22.30 0.87 3.40
CA SER A 192 23.33 0.15 2.62
C SER A 192 22.71 -0.80 1.60
N VAL A 193 21.74 -0.32 0.84
CA VAL A 193 21.11 -1.03 -0.26
C VAL A 193 21.89 -0.69 -1.53
N ILE A 194 22.25 -1.68 -2.33
CA ILE A 194 23.01 -1.49 -3.58
C ILE A 194 22.00 -1.16 -4.69
N THR A 195 22.31 -0.18 -5.54
CA THR A 195 21.52 0.13 -6.72
C THR A 195 21.62 -1.01 -7.74
N VAL A 196 20.53 -1.31 -8.44
CA VAL A 196 20.50 -2.39 -9.43
C VAL A 196 21.47 -2.11 -10.58
N GLU A 197 21.56 -0.85 -11.00
CA GLU A 197 22.45 -0.40 -12.08
C GLU A 197 23.91 -0.63 -11.74
N SER A 198 24.39 -0.11 -10.61
CA SER A 198 25.80 -0.29 -10.22
C SER A 198 26.18 -1.74 -9.93
N PHE A 199 25.20 -2.56 -9.48
CA PHE A 199 25.44 -3.98 -9.30
C PHE A 199 25.62 -4.72 -10.63
N ILE A 200 24.84 -4.39 -11.65
CA ILE A 200 24.98 -4.95 -13.00
C ILE A 200 26.30 -4.50 -13.61
N ASP A 201 26.66 -3.22 -13.47
CA ASP A 201 27.92 -2.67 -13.95
C ASP A 201 29.13 -3.37 -13.30
N HIS A 202 29.06 -3.62 -11.99
CA HIS A 202 30.07 -4.38 -11.27
C HIS A 202 30.20 -5.83 -11.77
N LEU A 203 29.08 -6.52 -12.06
CA LEU A 203 29.12 -7.86 -12.64
C LEU A 203 29.68 -7.89 -14.07
N THR A 204 29.59 -6.79 -14.80
CA THR A 204 30.14 -6.65 -16.16
C THR A 204 31.64 -6.40 -16.12
N ASP A 205 32.10 -5.58 -15.17
CA ASP A 205 33.49 -5.31 -14.90
C ASP A 205 33.69 -5.19 -13.38
N LEU A 206 34.37 -6.16 -12.77
CA LEU A 206 34.61 -6.26 -11.33
C LEU A 206 35.43 -5.11 -10.75
N SER A 207 36.05 -4.26 -11.60
CA SER A 207 36.73 -3.03 -11.18
C SER A 207 35.77 -1.88 -10.87
N ASN A 208 34.54 -1.93 -11.36
CA ASN A 208 33.50 -0.96 -11.07
C ASN A 208 33.04 -1.11 -9.63
N LYS A 209 32.85 0.03 -8.96
CA LYS A 209 32.37 0.03 -7.57
C LYS A 209 30.85 0.04 -7.53
N VAL A 210 30.29 -0.74 -6.61
CA VAL A 210 28.85 -0.69 -6.33
C VAL A 210 28.50 0.61 -5.60
N GLU A 211 27.33 1.17 -5.92
CA GLU A 211 26.79 2.35 -5.27
C GLU A 211 25.72 1.95 -4.25
N TYR A 212 25.82 2.54 -3.06
CA TYR A 212 24.91 2.30 -1.97
C TYR A 212 23.97 3.49 -1.77
N PHE A 213 22.73 3.19 -1.44
CA PHE A 213 21.76 4.19 -1.03
C PHE A 213 20.97 3.71 0.20
N ASN A 214 20.33 4.65 0.87
CA ASN A 214 19.47 4.38 2.01
C ASN A 214 18.01 4.63 1.61
N ILE A 215 17.12 3.89 2.21
CA ILE A 215 15.68 4.04 2.03
C ILE A 215 15.11 4.54 3.35
N ASP A 216 14.57 5.75 3.36
CA ASP A 216 13.96 6.34 4.54
C ASP A 216 12.75 5.52 5.03
N PRO A 217 12.45 5.54 6.33
CA PRO A 217 11.21 4.99 6.88
C PRO A 217 9.98 5.51 6.14
N ILE A 218 9.02 4.62 5.88
CA ILE A 218 7.79 4.97 5.17
C ILE A 218 6.97 6.02 5.94
N LYS A 219 6.44 7.00 5.23
CA LYS A 219 5.62 8.10 5.78
C LYS A 219 4.21 8.08 5.21
N PRO A 220 3.22 8.62 5.92
CA PRO A 220 1.88 8.80 5.39
C PRO A 220 1.86 9.72 4.17
N GLU A 221 1.13 9.33 3.14
CA GLU A 221 0.84 10.19 1.99
C GLU A 221 -0.08 11.33 2.41
N LYS A 222 0.14 12.49 1.81
CA LYS A 222 -0.67 13.68 2.01
C LYS A 222 -1.11 14.23 0.67
N VAL A 223 -2.37 14.59 0.57
CA VAL A 223 -2.91 15.29 -0.59
C VAL A 223 -3.62 16.56 -0.18
N LYS A 224 -3.45 17.62 -0.96
CA LYS A 224 -4.22 18.85 -0.89
C LYS A 224 -4.88 19.05 -2.24
N SER A 225 -6.21 19.21 -2.24
CA SER A 225 -6.98 19.37 -3.45
C SER A 225 -7.78 20.66 -3.42
N PHE A 226 -7.76 21.37 -4.52
CA PHE A 226 -8.59 22.53 -4.82
C PHE A 226 -9.53 22.17 -5.95
N GLU A 227 -10.80 22.52 -5.82
CA GLU A 227 -11.80 22.20 -6.82
C GLU A 227 -12.69 23.43 -7.10
N LEU A 228 -12.93 23.68 -8.38
CA LEU A 228 -13.93 24.62 -8.87
C LEU A 228 -14.98 23.83 -9.66
N GLY A 229 -16.24 24.01 -9.34
CA GLY A 229 -17.34 23.36 -10.03
C GLY A 229 -18.41 24.37 -10.42
N ALA A 230 -18.98 24.18 -11.59
CA ALA A 230 -20.10 24.97 -12.08
C ALA A 230 -21.17 24.05 -12.66
N ARG A 231 -22.40 24.22 -12.21
CA ARG A 231 -23.57 23.53 -12.76
C ARG A 231 -24.62 24.58 -13.10
N THR A 232 -25.08 24.58 -14.35
CA THR A 232 -26.03 25.58 -14.83
C THR A 232 -26.91 25.03 -15.93
N THR A 233 -28.11 25.60 -16.08
CA THR A 233 -28.96 25.35 -17.26
C THR A 233 -29.00 26.62 -18.09
N LEU A 234 -28.35 26.59 -19.25
CA LEU A 234 -28.31 27.69 -20.19
C LEU A 234 -29.55 27.66 -21.10
N PHE A 235 -30.19 28.82 -21.26
CA PHE A 235 -31.37 28.99 -22.15
C PHE A 235 -32.51 28.01 -21.83
N GLU A 236 -32.61 27.54 -20.58
CA GLU A 236 -33.58 26.54 -20.12
C GLU A 236 -33.54 25.19 -20.88
N LYS A 237 -32.52 24.96 -21.70
CA LYS A 237 -32.42 23.81 -22.60
C LYS A 237 -31.09 23.06 -22.48
N ILE A 238 -30.01 23.73 -22.17
CA ILE A 238 -28.68 23.12 -22.17
C ILE A 238 -28.19 23.01 -20.71
N TYR A 239 -28.14 21.79 -20.23
CA TYR A 239 -27.55 21.51 -18.94
C TYR A 239 -26.02 21.37 -19.07
N VAL A 240 -25.29 22.13 -18.25
CA VAL A 240 -23.83 22.10 -18.19
C VAL A 240 -23.43 21.76 -16.75
N ASP A 241 -22.59 20.76 -16.59
CA ASP A 241 -21.91 20.40 -15.35
C ASP A 241 -20.42 20.31 -15.65
N ALA A 242 -19.64 21.24 -15.12
CA ALA A 242 -18.21 21.34 -15.38
C ALA A 242 -17.45 21.46 -14.07
N GLY A 243 -16.29 20.81 -14.00
CA GLY A 243 -15.41 20.87 -12.84
C GLY A 243 -13.94 20.91 -13.27
N TYR A 244 -13.17 21.62 -12.48
CA TYR A 244 -11.71 21.65 -12.56
C TYR A 244 -11.16 21.36 -11.18
N PHE A 245 -10.14 20.51 -11.09
CA PHE A 245 -9.44 20.23 -9.86
C PHE A 245 -7.93 20.30 -10.04
N TYR A 246 -7.26 20.67 -8.95
CA TYR A 246 -5.80 20.66 -8.85
C TYR A 246 -5.41 20.01 -7.54
N SER A 247 -4.59 18.95 -7.59
CA SER A 247 -4.18 18.20 -6.41
C SER A 247 -2.66 18.15 -6.32
N ILE A 248 -2.16 18.40 -5.10
CA ILE A 248 -0.76 18.33 -4.74
C ILE A 248 -0.58 17.11 -3.84
N TYR A 249 0.25 16.17 -4.26
CA TYR A 249 0.61 14.97 -3.50
C TYR A 249 2.00 15.14 -2.91
N ASN A 250 2.16 14.73 -1.66
CA ASN A 250 3.45 14.64 -0.99
C ASN A 250 3.59 13.25 -0.38
N ASP A 251 4.82 12.76 -0.34
CA ASP A 251 5.17 11.46 0.25
C ASP A 251 4.38 10.29 -0.41
N PHE A 252 4.17 10.33 -1.73
CA PHE A 252 3.43 9.28 -2.44
C PHE A 252 4.08 7.91 -2.22
N ILE A 253 3.29 6.91 -1.81
CA ILE A 253 3.81 5.57 -1.52
C ILE A 253 3.98 4.78 -2.81
N GLY A 254 5.22 4.45 -3.11
CA GLY A 254 5.67 3.60 -4.18
C GLY A 254 6.63 2.53 -3.68
N TYR A 255 7.62 2.18 -4.50
CA TYR A 255 8.58 1.14 -4.18
C TYR A 255 9.97 1.48 -4.71
N ASN A 256 10.99 1.11 -3.93
CA ASN A 256 12.38 1.08 -4.38
C ASN A 256 12.87 -0.35 -4.47
N ILE A 257 13.62 -0.65 -5.52
CA ILE A 257 14.25 -1.95 -5.72
C ILE A 257 15.73 -1.78 -5.42
N GLY A 258 16.29 -2.72 -4.67
CA GLY A 258 17.70 -2.73 -4.37
C GLY A 258 18.22 -4.14 -4.05
N ILE A 259 19.51 -4.24 -3.98
CA ILE A 259 20.22 -5.50 -3.81
C ILE A 259 20.95 -5.47 -2.48
N LYS A 260 20.95 -6.58 -1.77
CA LYS A 260 21.86 -6.84 -0.66
C LYS A 260 22.75 -7.99 -1.04
N SER A 261 24.05 -7.75 -0.96
CA SER A 261 25.11 -8.70 -1.25
C SER A 261 26.32 -8.42 -0.38
N GLU A 262 27.10 -9.45 -0.16
CA GLU A 262 28.47 -9.36 0.36
C GLU A 262 29.40 -9.83 -0.75
N PHE A 263 30.55 -9.19 -0.89
CA PHE A 263 31.51 -9.52 -1.92
C PHE A 263 32.72 -10.21 -1.32
N ASP A 264 33.20 -11.22 -2.03
CA ASP A 264 34.46 -11.87 -1.70
C ASP A 264 35.61 -10.85 -1.84
N PRO A 265 36.44 -10.65 -0.81
CA PRO A 265 37.48 -9.62 -0.82
C PRO A 265 38.63 -9.89 -1.81
N VAL A 266 38.75 -11.12 -2.31
CA VAL A 266 39.83 -11.52 -3.24
C VAL A 266 39.32 -11.49 -4.68
N THR A 267 38.15 -12.06 -4.92
CA THR A 267 37.59 -12.19 -6.27
C THR A 267 36.67 -11.06 -6.67
N SER A 268 36.22 -10.26 -5.72
CA SER A 268 35.17 -9.23 -5.89
C SER A 268 33.82 -9.78 -6.39
N LEU A 269 33.65 -11.09 -6.41
CA LEU A 269 32.36 -11.71 -6.78
C LEU A 269 31.37 -11.68 -5.61
N PRO A 270 30.07 -11.57 -5.89
CA PRO A 270 29.06 -11.62 -4.83
C PRO A 270 28.93 -13.03 -4.24
N ASN A 271 29.00 -13.15 -2.91
CA ASN A 271 28.77 -14.40 -2.18
C ASN A 271 27.33 -14.86 -2.27
N PHE A 272 26.40 -13.89 -2.31
CA PHE A 272 24.96 -14.09 -2.51
C PHE A 272 24.36 -12.86 -3.16
N VAL A 273 23.19 -13.02 -3.77
CA VAL A 273 22.43 -11.92 -4.35
C VAL A 273 20.97 -12.00 -3.86
N ASN A 274 20.58 -11.06 -3.04
CA ASN A 274 19.21 -10.94 -2.59
C ASN A 274 18.61 -9.64 -3.14
N VAL A 275 17.60 -9.77 -3.98
CA VAL A 275 16.84 -8.64 -4.51
C VAL A 275 15.68 -8.34 -3.56
N TYR A 276 15.54 -7.08 -3.19
CA TYR A 276 14.47 -6.60 -2.33
C TYR A 276 13.67 -5.51 -3.03
N ARG A 277 12.37 -5.52 -2.78
CA ARG A 277 11.46 -4.44 -3.17
C ARG A 277 10.87 -3.85 -1.89
N TYR A 278 11.34 -2.67 -1.54
CA TYR A 278 10.94 -1.94 -0.34
C TYR A 278 9.80 -0.99 -0.64
N ALA A 279 8.82 -0.90 0.26
CA ALA A 279 7.89 0.22 0.24
C ALA A 279 8.67 1.52 0.50
N ALA A 280 8.42 2.56 -0.27
CA ALA A 280 9.13 3.83 -0.17
C ALA A 280 8.25 5.00 -0.61
N ASN A 281 8.50 6.17 -0.03
CA ASN A 281 7.85 7.38 -0.51
C ASN A 281 8.64 7.93 -1.72
N SER A 282 7.91 8.36 -2.73
CA SER A 282 8.46 9.20 -3.81
C SER A 282 8.26 10.67 -3.45
N THR A 283 9.25 11.47 -3.68
CA THR A 283 9.20 12.93 -3.57
C THR A 283 8.63 13.55 -4.84
#